data_0de68f4f7780ca62802b3818388a79f5
#
_entry.id   0de68f4f7780ca62802b3818388a79f5
#
_cell.length_a   1.000
_cell.length_b   1.000
_cell.length_c   1.000
_cell.angle_alpha   90.00
_cell.angle_beta   90.00
_cell.angle_gamma   90.00
#
_symmetry.space_group_name_H-M   'P 1'
#
loop_
_entity.id
_entity.type
_entity.pdbx_description
1 polymer ?
#
loop_
_entity_poly.entity_id
_entity_poly.type
_entity_poly.pdbx_seq_one_letter_code
_entity_poly.pdbx_strand_id
1 'polypeptide(L)'
;MDKAQYTDTPIVHTRIQQLNRASFGQHDDTVTVGEMSSTSIENCVGYSNPANHELDMVFSFHHLKVDYENGEKWSKVPFRFAELKQILNDWALGMQAGGGWNALFWNNHDQPRALNRFGDVERYRAESATMLATVIHLLRGTPYVYQGEEIGM
;
A
#
# COMPACT_ATOMS: atom_id res chain seq x y z
N MET A 1 15.98 -16.27 5.53
CA MET A 1 16.32 -15.19 6.47
C MET A 1 15.15 -15.01 7.42
N ASP A 2 15.38 -15.06 8.72
CA ASP A 2 14.32 -14.93 9.71
C ASP A 2 13.85 -13.46 9.81
N LYS A 3 12.62 -13.20 9.37
CA LYS A 3 12.03 -11.85 9.38
C LYS A 3 11.65 -11.37 10.77
N ALA A 4 11.53 -12.25 11.74
CA ALA A 4 11.11 -11.92 13.10
C ALA A 4 12.02 -10.92 13.83
N GLN A 5 13.24 -10.73 13.34
CA GLN A 5 14.21 -9.81 13.94
C GLN A 5 14.15 -8.38 13.40
N TYR A 6 13.46 -8.15 12.26
CA TYR A 6 13.45 -6.82 11.62
C TYR A 6 12.09 -6.44 10.98
N THR A 7 11.06 -7.27 11.15
CA THR A 7 9.70 -6.95 10.69
C THR A 7 8.74 -7.06 11.87
N ASP A 8 7.97 -6.01 12.11
CA ASP A 8 6.91 -5.93 13.13
C ASP A 8 7.36 -6.34 14.55
N THR A 9 8.59 -5.98 14.91
CA THR A 9 9.09 -6.24 16.26
C THR A 9 8.42 -5.28 17.27
N PRO A 10 8.12 -5.72 18.51
CA PRO A 10 7.50 -4.84 19.51
C PRO A 10 8.27 -3.54 19.76
N ILE A 11 9.57 -3.56 19.60
CA ILE A 11 10.42 -2.39 19.82
C ILE A 11 10.24 -1.31 18.74
N VAL A 12 9.80 -1.66 17.51
CA VAL A 12 9.67 -0.70 16.43
C VAL A 12 8.62 0.36 16.76
N HIS A 13 7.49 -0.01 17.32
CA HIS A 13 6.44 0.92 17.75
C HIS A 13 6.98 1.94 18.75
N THR A 14 7.71 1.47 19.77
CA THR A 14 8.38 2.37 20.74
C THR A 14 9.33 3.34 20.05
N ARG A 15 10.09 2.89 19.06
CA ARG A 15 11.05 3.74 18.33
C ARG A 15 10.36 4.77 17.42
N ILE A 16 9.32 4.38 16.73
CA ILE A 16 8.55 5.31 15.89
C ILE A 16 7.86 6.37 16.78
N GLN A 17 7.29 5.99 17.90
CA GLN A 17 6.71 6.94 18.87
C GLN A 17 7.75 7.90 19.45
N GLN A 18 8.96 7.42 19.73
CA GLN A 18 10.06 8.30 20.15
C GLN A 18 10.45 9.27 19.03
N LEU A 19 10.53 8.79 17.79
CA LEU A 19 10.83 9.62 16.64
C LEU A 19 9.74 10.66 16.40
N ASN A 20 8.46 10.25 16.45
CA ASN A 20 7.32 11.16 16.36
C ASN A 20 7.45 12.30 17.38
N ARG A 21 7.59 11.98 18.66
CA ARG A 21 7.72 12.97 19.74
C ARG A 21 8.92 13.89 19.58
N ALA A 22 10.02 13.41 19.02
CA ALA A 22 11.27 14.16 18.90
C ALA A 22 11.39 14.97 17.61
N SER A 23 10.51 14.74 16.63
CA SER A 23 10.62 15.39 15.30
C SER A 23 9.23 15.77 14.75
N PHE A 24 8.70 15.00 13.81
CA PHE A 24 7.53 15.36 13.00
C PHE A 24 6.24 15.54 13.81
N GLY A 25 6.07 14.84 14.92
CA GLY A 25 4.91 15.02 15.81
C GLY A 25 4.86 16.36 16.56
N GLN A 26 5.88 17.23 16.41
CA GLN A 26 5.88 18.59 16.92
C GLN A 26 5.36 19.61 15.90
N HIS A 27 4.97 19.18 14.72
CA HIS A 27 4.57 20.02 13.60
C HIS A 27 3.20 19.59 13.08
N ASP A 28 2.25 20.51 13.02
CA ASP A 28 0.87 20.23 12.57
C ASP A 28 0.74 20.16 11.05
N ASP A 29 1.76 20.54 10.29
CA ASP A 29 1.80 20.63 8.85
C ASP A 29 2.63 19.51 8.19
N THR A 30 3.02 18.48 8.94
CA THR A 30 3.75 17.32 8.43
C THR A 30 2.82 16.15 8.11
N VAL A 31 3.20 15.36 7.12
CA VAL A 31 2.54 14.09 6.77
C VAL A 31 3.58 13.00 6.71
N THR A 32 3.31 11.90 7.38
CA THR A 32 4.20 10.74 7.45
C THR A 32 3.57 9.51 6.81
N VAL A 33 4.36 8.74 6.06
CA VAL A 33 3.92 7.51 5.42
C VAL A 33 4.94 6.40 5.62
N GLY A 34 4.46 5.22 6.03
CA GLY A 34 5.29 4.03 6.20
C GLY A 34 5.19 3.07 5.02
N GLU A 35 6.28 2.40 4.68
CA GLU A 35 6.28 1.34 3.66
C GLU A 35 6.26 -0.03 4.31
N MET A 36 5.13 -0.77 4.13
CA MET A 36 4.84 -2.03 4.82
C MET A 36 4.61 -3.16 3.81
N SER A 37 5.68 -3.77 3.29
CA SER A 37 5.57 -4.75 2.19
C SER A 37 5.04 -6.13 2.60
N SER A 38 5.10 -6.49 3.88
CA SER A 38 4.77 -7.85 4.36
C SER A 38 4.04 -7.87 5.71
N THR A 39 3.60 -6.73 6.20
CA THR A 39 2.95 -6.51 7.49
C THR A 39 1.47 -6.88 7.41
N SER A 40 0.89 -7.35 8.51
CA SER A 40 -0.56 -7.64 8.60
C SER A 40 -1.42 -6.37 8.69
N ILE A 41 -2.73 -6.51 8.48
CA ILE A 41 -3.69 -5.41 8.65
C ILE A 41 -3.63 -4.88 10.08
N GLU A 42 -3.59 -5.76 11.09
CA GLU A 42 -3.54 -5.38 12.51
C GLU A 42 -2.31 -4.53 12.81
N ASN A 43 -1.16 -4.93 12.29
CA ASN A 43 0.08 -4.16 12.47
C ASN A 43 0.02 -2.82 11.72
N CYS A 44 -0.52 -2.79 10.51
CA CYS A 44 -0.72 -1.56 9.76
C CYS A 44 -1.67 -0.58 10.46
N VAL A 45 -2.72 -1.10 11.10
CA VAL A 45 -3.56 -0.31 12.01
C VAL A 45 -2.72 0.24 13.15
N GLY A 46 -1.88 -0.58 13.78
CA GLY A 46 -0.98 -0.14 14.85
C GLY A 46 -0.12 1.05 14.44
N TYR A 47 0.50 0.99 13.27
CA TYR A 47 1.36 2.07 12.76
C TYR A 47 0.62 3.34 12.37
N SER A 48 -0.65 3.27 11.95
CA SER A 48 -1.37 4.40 11.36
C SER A 48 -2.64 4.83 12.10
N ASN A 49 -2.92 4.24 13.27
CA ASN A 49 -3.98 4.74 14.14
C ASN A 49 -3.48 6.00 14.87
N PRO A 50 -4.16 7.16 14.72
CA PRO A 50 -3.72 8.41 15.34
C PRO A 50 -3.51 8.33 16.86
N ALA A 51 -4.26 7.46 17.55
CA ALA A 51 -4.13 7.28 19.00
C ALA A 51 -2.76 6.73 19.42
N ASN A 52 -2.02 6.10 18.52
CA ASN A 52 -0.70 5.52 18.79
C ASN A 52 0.44 6.53 18.62
N HIS A 53 0.19 7.67 17.97
CA HIS A 53 1.22 8.68 17.72
C HIS A 53 2.46 8.13 17.02
N GLU A 54 2.25 7.39 15.93
CA GLU A 54 3.30 6.82 15.09
C GLU A 54 3.34 7.51 13.73
N LEU A 55 2.64 6.98 12.74
CA LEU A 55 2.58 7.50 11.37
C LEU A 55 1.15 7.90 11.01
N ASP A 56 0.98 8.72 9.97
CA ASP A 56 -0.35 9.12 9.51
C ASP A 56 -1.00 8.05 8.62
N MET A 57 -0.19 7.35 7.81
CA MET A 57 -0.67 6.32 6.90
C MET A 57 0.43 5.32 6.53
N VAL A 58 0.02 4.20 5.93
CA VAL A 58 0.95 3.15 5.51
C VAL A 58 0.60 2.59 4.14
N PHE A 59 1.63 2.31 3.32
CA PHE A 59 1.52 1.52 2.11
C PHE A 59 1.48 0.02 2.42
N SER A 60 0.53 -0.69 1.82
CA SER A 60 0.51 -2.15 1.75
C SER A 60 0.83 -2.60 0.33
N PHE A 61 1.57 -3.69 0.19
CA PHE A 61 1.97 -4.25 -1.11
C PHE A 61 1.22 -5.53 -1.48
N HIS A 62 0.27 -5.96 -0.66
CA HIS A 62 -0.40 -7.25 -0.84
C HIS A 62 -1.18 -7.33 -2.16
N HIS A 63 -1.85 -6.26 -2.56
CA HIS A 63 -2.58 -6.15 -3.83
C HIS A 63 -1.69 -6.25 -5.07
N LEU A 64 -0.40 -5.97 -4.94
CA LEU A 64 0.58 -6.09 -6.03
C LEU A 64 1.18 -7.49 -6.16
N LYS A 65 0.82 -8.45 -5.30
CA LYS A 65 1.38 -9.81 -5.31
C LYS A 65 0.46 -10.84 -5.98
N VAL A 66 -0.64 -10.41 -6.55
CA VAL A 66 -1.67 -11.28 -7.14
C VAL A 66 -1.27 -11.92 -8.47
N ASP A 67 -0.15 -11.54 -9.05
CA ASP A 67 0.48 -12.16 -10.22
C ASP A 67 1.81 -12.86 -9.87
N TYR A 68 2.09 -13.06 -8.57
CA TYR A 68 3.27 -13.83 -8.15
C TYR A 68 2.95 -15.32 -8.20
N GLU A 69 3.89 -16.12 -8.68
CA GLU A 69 3.85 -17.56 -8.63
C GLU A 69 4.97 -18.06 -7.72
N ASN A 70 4.62 -18.89 -6.73
CA ASN A 70 5.58 -19.41 -5.72
C ASN A 70 6.42 -18.33 -5.02
N GLY A 71 5.86 -17.11 -4.89
CA GLY A 71 6.55 -15.96 -4.29
C GLY A 71 7.49 -15.20 -5.23
N GLU A 72 7.56 -15.59 -6.50
CA GLU A 72 8.41 -14.95 -7.51
C GLU A 72 7.80 -13.66 -8.03
N LYS A 73 8.45 -12.54 -7.74
CA LYS A 73 7.99 -11.18 -8.09
C LYS A 73 7.87 -10.94 -9.61
N TRP A 74 8.66 -11.64 -10.41
CA TRP A 74 8.75 -11.44 -11.86
C TRP A 74 8.10 -12.57 -12.66
N SER A 75 7.16 -13.28 -12.06
CA SER A 75 6.38 -14.33 -12.72
C SER A 75 5.58 -13.77 -13.90
N LYS A 76 5.46 -14.56 -14.98
CA LYS A 76 4.68 -14.20 -16.17
C LYS A 76 3.32 -14.91 -16.17
N VAL A 77 2.65 -14.90 -15.03
CA VAL A 77 1.32 -15.50 -14.89
C VAL A 77 0.25 -14.42 -14.88
N PRO A 78 -0.95 -14.68 -15.39
CA PRO A 78 -2.07 -13.75 -15.27
C PRO A 78 -2.37 -13.45 -13.80
N PHE A 79 -2.69 -12.19 -13.49
CA PHE A 79 -3.07 -11.81 -12.15
C PHE A 79 -4.41 -12.45 -11.75
N ARG A 80 -4.53 -12.77 -10.46
CA ARG A 80 -5.73 -13.37 -9.89
C ARG A 80 -6.73 -12.29 -9.48
N PHE A 81 -7.65 -11.96 -10.36
CA PHE A 81 -8.61 -10.85 -10.16
C PHE A 81 -9.47 -11.00 -8.91
N ALA A 82 -9.98 -12.21 -8.63
CA ALA A 82 -10.78 -12.45 -7.43
C ALA A 82 -9.99 -12.19 -6.15
N GLU A 83 -8.72 -12.60 -6.12
CA GLU A 83 -7.80 -12.33 -5.01
C GLU A 83 -7.49 -10.84 -4.87
N LEU A 84 -7.25 -10.13 -5.98
CA LEU A 84 -7.06 -8.67 -5.96
C LEU A 84 -8.24 -7.97 -5.32
N LYS A 85 -9.46 -8.30 -5.76
CA LYS A 85 -10.69 -7.75 -5.18
C LYS A 85 -10.81 -8.02 -3.68
N GLN A 86 -10.53 -9.25 -3.27
CA GLN A 86 -10.61 -9.64 -1.86
C GLN A 86 -9.61 -8.87 -1.02
N ILE A 87 -8.35 -8.78 -1.45
CA ILE A 87 -7.31 -8.04 -0.74
C ILE A 87 -7.68 -6.56 -0.60
N LEU A 88 -8.10 -5.90 -1.67
CA LEU A 88 -8.50 -4.49 -1.61
C LEU A 88 -9.66 -4.27 -0.63
N ASN A 89 -10.66 -5.16 -0.63
CA ASN A 89 -11.79 -5.12 0.30
C ASN A 89 -11.35 -5.34 1.76
N ASP A 90 -10.56 -6.37 2.02
CA ASP A 90 -10.12 -6.73 3.38
C ASP A 90 -9.26 -5.62 4.00
N TRP A 91 -8.37 -5.03 3.21
CA TRP A 91 -7.56 -3.90 3.65
C TRP A 91 -8.40 -2.65 3.90
N ALA A 92 -9.38 -2.35 3.04
CA ALA A 92 -10.27 -1.21 3.26
C ALA A 92 -11.09 -1.37 4.54
N LEU A 93 -11.70 -2.53 4.74
CA LEU A 93 -12.54 -2.82 5.91
C LEU A 93 -11.72 -2.96 7.20
N GLY A 94 -10.61 -3.68 7.16
CA GLY A 94 -9.78 -3.91 8.34
C GLY A 94 -9.13 -2.64 8.86
N MET A 95 -8.58 -1.83 7.98
CA MET A 95 -8.03 -0.52 8.34
C MET A 95 -9.11 0.43 8.87
N GLN A 96 -10.31 0.43 8.29
CA GLN A 96 -11.45 1.19 8.81
C GLN A 96 -11.85 0.74 10.20
N ALA A 97 -12.00 -0.56 10.41
CA ALA A 97 -12.43 -1.11 11.69
C ALA A 97 -11.44 -0.82 12.83
N GLY A 98 -10.13 -0.83 12.51
CA GLY A 98 -9.07 -0.55 13.48
C GLY A 98 -8.71 0.94 13.64
N GLY A 99 -9.30 1.84 12.85
CA GLY A 99 -8.98 3.26 12.88
C GLY A 99 -7.64 3.63 12.21
N GLY A 100 -7.07 2.74 11.42
CA GLY A 100 -5.86 3.01 10.62
C GLY A 100 -6.18 3.70 9.28
N TRP A 101 -5.14 4.12 8.55
CA TRP A 101 -5.27 4.80 7.27
C TRP A 101 -4.35 4.21 6.20
N ASN A 102 -4.91 3.92 5.01
CA ASN A 102 -4.17 3.40 3.86
C ASN A 102 -3.56 4.53 3.04
N ALA A 103 -2.29 4.40 2.66
CA ALA A 103 -1.71 5.03 1.49
C ALA A 103 -1.91 4.07 0.30
N LEU A 104 -2.66 4.51 -0.71
CA LEU A 104 -3.06 3.67 -1.85
C LEU A 104 -2.19 3.98 -3.07
N PHE A 105 -1.75 2.95 -3.79
CA PHE A 105 -0.93 3.14 -4.99
C PHE A 105 -1.01 1.92 -5.92
N TRP A 106 -0.74 2.14 -7.21
CA TRP A 106 -0.51 1.08 -8.18
C TRP A 106 0.94 0.95 -8.57
N ASN A 107 1.68 2.05 -8.61
CA ASN A 107 3.03 2.12 -9.13
C ASN A 107 3.99 2.76 -8.13
N ASN A 108 5.24 2.32 -8.15
CA ASN A 108 6.38 2.98 -7.54
C ASN A 108 7.66 2.64 -8.32
N HIS A 109 8.80 3.10 -7.85
CA HIS A 109 10.11 2.85 -8.47
C HIS A 109 10.57 1.38 -8.42
N ASP A 110 9.97 0.56 -7.55
CA ASP A 110 10.33 -0.85 -7.33
C ASP A 110 9.40 -1.85 -8.06
N GLN A 111 8.38 -1.36 -8.77
CA GLN A 111 7.39 -2.20 -9.43
C GLN A 111 7.32 -1.92 -10.94
N PRO A 112 7.08 -2.96 -11.77
CA PRO A 112 6.66 -2.72 -13.14
C PRO A 112 5.36 -1.92 -13.18
N ARG A 113 5.14 -1.17 -14.25
CA ARG A 113 3.91 -0.38 -14.41
C ARG A 113 2.68 -1.28 -14.29
N ALA A 114 1.76 -0.89 -13.41
CA ALA A 114 0.54 -1.63 -13.13
C ALA A 114 -0.35 -1.80 -14.36
N LEU A 115 -0.32 -0.82 -15.26
CA LEU A 115 -1.06 -0.87 -16.51
C LEU A 115 -0.64 -2.08 -17.38
N ASN A 116 0.67 -2.41 -17.40
CA ASN A 116 1.18 -3.59 -18.12
C ASN A 116 0.87 -4.91 -17.40
N ARG A 117 0.59 -4.86 -16.09
CA ARG A 117 0.32 -6.06 -15.27
C ARG A 117 -1.17 -6.37 -15.19
N PHE A 118 -2.00 -5.35 -15.06
CA PHE A 118 -3.42 -5.47 -14.71
C PHE A 118 -4.34 -4.90 -15.78
N GLY A 119 -3.80 -4.30 -16.86
CA GLY A 119 -4.55 -3.73 -17.98
C GLY A 119 -4.27 -4.42 -19.30
N ASP A 120 -4.92 -3.91 -20.35
CA ASP A 120 -4.66 -4.28 -21.75
C ASP A 120 -4.10 -3.05 -22.48
N VAL A 121 -2.78 -3.01 -22.62
CA VAL A 121 -2.06 -1.87 -23.22
C VAL A 121 -2.13 -1.82 -24.74
N GLU A 122 -2.54 -2.93 -25.37
CA GLU A 122 -2.59 -3.03 -26.83
C GLU A 122 -3.91 -2.51 -27.39
N ARG A 123 -5.03 -2.85 -26.73
CA ARG A 123 -6.39 -2.57 -27.23
C ARG A 123 -7.11 -1.52 -26.42
N TYR A 124 -6.93 -1.51 -25.09
CA TYR A 124 -7.73 -0.73 -24.15
C TYR A 124 -6.85 0.03 -23.16
N ARG A 125 -5.78 0.68 -23.65
CA ARG A 125 -4.82 1.37 -22.79
C ARG A 125 -5.47 2.48 -21.96
N ALA A 126 -6.22 3.36 -22.59
CA ALA A 126 -6.84 4.50 -21.91
C ALA A 126 -7.91 4.04 -20.92
N GLU A 127 -8.75 3.08 -21.32
CA GLU A 127 -9.80 2.50 -20.50
C GLU A 127 -9.20 1.77 -19.28
N SER A 128 -8.13 1.00 -19.50
CA SER A 128 -7.42 0.29 -18.43
C SER A 128 -6.78 1.27 -17.45
N ALA A 129 -6.12 2.31 -17.93
CA ALA A 129 -5.52 3.36 -17.09
C ALA A 129 -6.59 4.07 -16.25
N THR A 130 -7.69 4.48 -16.89
CA THR A 130 -8.82 5.13 -16.22
C THR A 130 -9.47 4.21 -15.18
N MET A 131 -9.64 2.95 -15.49
CA MET A 131 -10.19 1.95 -14.56
C MET A 131 -9.29 1.81 -13.33
N LEU A 132 -7.98 1.62 -13.52
CA LEU A 132 -7.03 1.49 -12.40
C LEU A 132 -7.03 2.77 -11.54
N ALA A 133 -6.97 3.95 -12.15
CA ALA A 133 -7.07 5.21 -11.44
C ALA A 133 -8.38 5.32 -10.65
N THR A 134 -9.51 4.98 -11.25
CA THR A 134 -10.83 4.99 -10.59
C THR A 134 -10.83 4.12 -9.33
N VAL A 135 -10.25 2.93 -9.40
CA VAL A 135 -10.23 2.01 -8.25
C VAL A 135 -9.53 2.64 -7.06
N ILE A 136 -8.28 3.12 -7.20
CA ILE A 136 -7.56 3.65 -6.03
C ILE A 136 -8.07 4.99 -5.53
N HIS A 137 -8.64 5.83 -6.41
CA HIS A 137 -9.19 7.12 -6.00
C HIS A 137 -10.55 7.03 -5.29
N LEU A 138 -11.29 5.92 -5.47
CA LEU A 138 -12.58 5.70 -4.82
C LEU A 138 -12.51 4.77 -3.60
N LEU A 139 -11.37 4.13 -3.35
CA LEU A 139 -11.16 3.36 -2.13
C LEU A 139 -10.87 4.29 -0.93
N ARG A 140 -11.13 3.78 0.28
CA ARG A 140 -10.80 4.50 1.51
C ARG A 140 -9.29 4.55 1.74
N GLY A 141 -8.71 5.73 1.64
CA GLY A 141 -7.28 5.98 1.82
C GLY A 141 -6.83 7.23 1.05
N THR A 142 -5.54 7.51 1.10
CA THR A 142 -4.91 8.58 0.35
C THR A 142 -4.28 8.00 -0.92
N PRO A 143 -4.77 8.33 -2.13
CA PRO A 143 -4.17 7.85 -3.38
C PRO A 143 -2.86 8.57 -3.67
N TYR A 144 -1.86 7.78 -4.07
CA TYR A 144 -0.55 8.24 -4.54
C TYR A 144 -0.44 7.95 -6.03
N VAL A 145 -0.16 8.97 -6.80
CA VAL A 145 0.02 8.91 -8.26
C VAL A 145 1.52 8.94 -8.57
N TYR A 146 2.06 7.83 -9.10
CA TYR A 146 3.45 7.77 -9.50
C TYR A 146 3.64 8.44 -10.86
N GLN A 147 4.78 9.14 -11.03
CA GLN A 147 5.10 9.88 -12.25
C GLN A 147 4.81 9.07 -13.53
N GLY A 148 4.08 9.68 -14.48
CA GLY A 148 3.64 9.05 -15.73
C GLY A 148 2.36 8.24 -15.63
N GLU A 149 1.87 7.95 -14.43
CA GLU A 149 0.60 7.24 -14.23
C GLU A 149 -0.59 8.08 -14.72
N GLU A 150 -0.51 9.39 -14.53
CA GLU A 150 -1.50 10.38 -14.96
C GLU A 150 -1.70 10.44 -16.47
N ILE A 151 -0.75 9.93 -17.24
CA ILE A 151 -0.85 9.82 -18.72
C ILE A 151 -0.93 8.37 -19.19
N GLY A 152 -1.14 7.42 -18.29
CA GLY A 152 -1.26 6.00 -18.62
C GLY A 152 0.05 5.37 -19.12
N MET A 153 1.19 5.76 -18.56
CA MET A 153 2.50 5.19 -18.89
C MET A 153 2.63 3.76 -18.41
#